data_2736ae9b6d97138b73e32ee3d3a8e09b
#
_entry.id   2736ae9b6d97138b73e32ee3d3a8e09b
#
_cell.length_a   1.000
_cell.length_b   1.000
_cell.length_c   1.000
_cell.angle_alpha   90.00
_cell.angle_beta   90.00
_cell.angle_gamma   90.00
#
_symmetry.space_group_name_H-M   'P 1'
#
loop_
_entity.id
_entity.type
_entity.pdbx_description
1 polymer ?
#
loop_
_entity_poly.entity_id
_entity_poly.type
_entity_poly.pdbx_seq_one_letter_code
_entity_poly.pdbx_strand_id
1 'polypeptide(L)'
;MKQILKKAISILMVALIVCTIVAPCSVAAGEPVVARMYVITYLGGTSWTDHAFIYFENLSDKTLKVGLYDLPAGEGVSVGCYAASRADGYGIYYNVEAHCANKYGQSGWCSISEDLTESQLRKATDAIINARNGWDFIFNCMYFAFQVWNKTTGDNLVSLIFPFLGELQLKMRGGRSGPKMYFAREDQVYRQRGKGSSAYLTDVSRGTLDKAI
;
A
#
# COMPACT_ATOMS: atom_id res chain seq x y z
N MET A 1 -29.48 -17.14 -21.82
CA MET A 1 -28.71 -17.68 -20.70
C MET A 1 -27.45 -16.85 -20.39
N LYS A 2 -26.53 -16.60 -21.33
CA LYS A 2 -25.27 -15.85 -21.11
C LYS A 2 -25.47 -14.40 -20.59
N GLN A 3 -26.50 -13.67 -21.03
CA GLN A 3 -26.78 -12.29 -20.56
C GLN A 3 -27.34 -12.25 -19.14
N ILE A 4 -28.15 -13.23 -18.75
CA ILE A 4 -28.70 -13.32 -17.38
C ILE A 4 -27.58 -13.64 -16.39
N LEU A 5 -26.65 -14.53 -16.76
CA LEU A 5 -25.50 -14.87 -15.95
C LEU A 5 -24.55 -13.67 -15.75
N LYS A 6 -24.30 -12.88 -16.81
CA LYS A 6 -23.50 -11.65 -16.71
C LYS A 6 -24.14 -10.60 -15.78
N LYS A 7 -25.47 -10.41 -15.87
CA LYS A 7 -26.20 -9.49 -14.98
C LYS A 7 -26.16 -9.99 -13.52
N ALA A 8 -26.35 -11.30 -13.29
CA ALA A 8 -26.29 -11.87 -11.95
C ALA A 8 -24.89 -11.72 -11.32
N ILE A 9 -23.82 -11.96 -12.08
CA ILE A 9 -22.45 -11.77 -11.63
C ILE A 9 -22.17 -10.30 -11.31
N SER A 10 -22.63 -9.36 -12.15
CA SER A 10 -22.46 -7.92 -11.88
C SER A 10 -23.22 -7.47 -10.63
N ILE A 11 -24.44 -7.96 -10.41
CA ILE A 11 -25.22 -7.64 -9.21
C ILE A 11 -24.58 -8.23 -7.96
N LEU A 12 -24.07 -9.46 -8.03
CA LEU A 12 -23.36 -10.10 -6.92
C LEU A 12 -22.08 -9.37 -6.56
N MET A 13 -21.32 -8.91 -7.56
CA MET A 13 -20.11 -8.12 -7.37
C MET A 13 -20.41 -6.76 -6.72
N VAL A 14 -21.47 -6.08 -7.16
CA VAL A 14 -21.91 -4.80 -6.56
C VAL A 14 -22.42 -5.03 -5.14
N ALA A 15 -23.19 -6.09 -4.87
CA ALA A 15 -23.65 -6.42 -3.53
C ALA A 15 -22.50 -6.77 -2.57
N LEU A 16 -21.49 -7.48 -3.02
CA LEU A 16 -20.27 -7.76 -2.26
C LEU A 16 -19.51 -6.47 -1.90
N ILE A 17 -19.45 -5.50 -2.81
CA ILE A 17 -18.82 -4.21 -2.57
C ILE A 17 -19.64 -3.37 -1.59
N VAL A 18 -20.97 -3.38 -1.70
CA VAL A 18 -21.86 -2.59 -0.82
C VAL A 18 -21.89 -3.13 0.61
N CYS A 19 -21.78 -4.45 0.83
CA CYS A 19 -21.73 -5.03 2.18
C CYS A 19 -20.45 -4.69 2.96
N THR A 20 -19.44 -4.07 2.31
CA THR A 20 -18.19 -3.71 2.97
C THR A 20 -18.16 -2.27 3.53
N ILE A 21 -19.26 -1.53 3.47
CA ILE A 21 -19.30 -0.07 3.76
C ILE A 21 -19.66 0.22 5.22
N VAL A 22 -19.29 -0.50 6.23
CA VAL A 22 -19.45 0.04 7.61
C VAL A 22 -18.46 -0.56 8.61
N ALA A 23 -17.44 0.19 8.97
CA ALA A 23 -17.06 0.44 10.36
C ALA A 23 -16.09 1.63 10.38
N PRO A 24 -16.40 2.74 11.06
CA PRO A 24 -15.40 3.74 11.37
C PRO A 24 -14.36 3.10 12.28
N CYS A 25 -13.10 3.20 11.92
CA CYS A 25 -12.00 2.85 12.81
C CYS A 25 -12.04 3.80 14.00
N SER A 26 -12.38 3.30 15.19
CA SER A 26 -12.28 4.09 16.41
C SER A 26 -10.81 4.15 16.81
N VAL A 27 -10.19 5.31 16.69
CA VAL A 27 -8.95 5.62 17.43
C VAL A 27 -9.24 5.36 18.91
N ALA A 28 -8.44 4.51 19.54
CA ALA A 28 -8.54 4.31 20.99
C ALA A 28 -8.40 5.68 21.66
N ALA A 29 -9.45 6.14 22.33
CA ALA A 29 -9.48 7.46 22.94
C ALA A 29 -8.32 7.58 23.94
N GLY A 30 -7.35 8.46 23.66
CA GLY A 30 -6.26 8.78 24.57
C GLY A 30 -4.83 8.56 24.06
N GLU A 31 -4.57 7.77 23.02
CA GLU A 31 -3.23 7.65 22.46
C GLU A 31 -2.95 8.79 21.44
N PRO A 32 -1.77 9.44 21.50
CA PRO A 32 -1.42 10.49 20.53
C PRO A 32 -1.26 9.89 19.13
N VAL A 33 -1.62 10.69 18.12
CA VAL A 33 -1.33 10.38 16.71
C VAL A 33 0.18 10.55 16.48
N VAL A 34 0.81 9.54 15.91
CA VAL A 34 2.26 9.55 15.64
C VAL A 34 2.59 9.45 14.15
N ALA A 35 1.69 8.90 13.35
CA ALA A 35 1.89 8.74 11.91
C ALA A 35 0.57 8.91 11.15
N ARG A 36 0.66 9.13 9.84
CA ARG A 36 -0.47 8.99 8.92
C ARG A 36 -0.16 7.92 7.91
N MET A 37 -1.08 6.99 7.73
CA MET A 37 -0.99 5.93 6.73
C MET A 37 -1.96 6.21 5.59
N TYR A 38 -1.51 5.96 4.38
CA TYR A 38 -2.33 6.01 3.18
C TYR A 38 -2.33 4.64 2.51
N VAL A 39 -3.47 4.18 2.05
CA VAL A 39 -3.55 3.14 1.02
C VAL A 39 -3.83 3.81 -0.30
N ILE A 40 -3.02 3.48 -1.30
CA ILE A 40 -2.99 4.16 -2.59
C ILE A 40 -3.16 3.14 -3.69
N THR A 41 -4.00 3.45 -4.67
CA THR A 41 -4.09 2.75 -5.95
C THR A 41 -3.68 3.68 -7.06
N TYR A 42 -3.04 3.14 -8.08
CA TYR A 42 -2.66 3.82 -9.28
C TYR A 42 -3.19 3.08 -10.50
N LEU A 43 -4.02 3.76 -11.29
CA LEU A 43 -4.47 3.30 -12.59
C LEU A 43 -3.87 4.24 -13.63
N GLY A 44 -2.74 3.91 -14.17
CA GLY A 44 -2.05 4.82 -15.06
C GLY A 44 -1.68 4.21 -16.40
N GLY A 45 -2.07 4.87 -17.46
CA GLY A 45 -1.79 4.51 -18.85
C GLY A 45 -0.34 4.66 -19.30
N THR A 46 0.65 4.53 -18.41
CA THR A 46 2.07 4.47 -18.74
C THR A 46 2.58 3.04 -18.56
N SER A 47 3.87 2.79 -18.75
CA SER A 47 4.52 1.49 -18.50
C SER A 47 4.37 0.96 -17.06
N TRP A 48 3.83 1.74 -16.16
CA TRP A 48 3.31 1.35 -14.87
C TRP A 48 1.94 0.71 -15.04
N THR A 49 1.90 -0.58 -14.97
CA THR A 49 0.63 -1.29 -14.82
C THR A 49 0.05 -0.96 -13.46
N ASP A 50 -1.25 -0.96 -13.39
CA ASP A 50 -2.05 -0.80 -12.19
C ASP A 50 -1.35 -1.35 -10.94
N HIS A 51 -1.19 -0.50 -9.92
CA HIS A 51 -0.45 -0.82 -8.72
C HIS A 51 -1.18 -0.34 -7.47
N ALA A 52 -0.93 -1.01 -6.34
CA ALA A 52 -1.39 -0.57 -5.03
C ALA A 52 -0.26 -0.70 -4.01
N PHE A 53 -0.17 0.27 -3.12
CA PHE A 53 0.87 0.34 -2.09
C PHE A 53 0.39 1.10 -0.86
N ILE A 54 1.16 1.05 0.21
CA ILE A 54 0.96 1.82 1.44
C ILE A 54 2.04 2.89 1.52
N TYR A 55 1.64 4.08 1.97
CA TYR A 55 2.56 5.17 2.28
C TYR A 55 2.36 5.62 3.72
N PHE A 56 3.44 5.92 4.41
CA PHE A 56 3.44 6.44 5.77
C PHE A 56 4.12 7.81 5.83
N GLU A 57 3.52 8.72 6.58
CA GLU A 57 4.10 9.98 7.02
C GLU A 57 4.39 9.89 8.52
N ASN A 58 5.59 10.25 8.94
CA ASN A 58 5.92 10.42 10.34
C ASN A 58 5.49 11.80 10.83
N LEU A 59 4.46 11.86 11.65
CA LEU A 59 3.91 13.10 12.24
C LEU A 59 4.52 13.42 13.62
N SER A 60 5.39 12.55 14.14
CA SER A 60 6.03 12.71 15.43
C SER A 60 7.40 13.39 15.29
N ASP A 61 7.98 13.75 16.44
CA ASP A 61 9.34 14.29 16.58
C ASP A 61 10.42 13.21 16.72
N LYS A 62 10.04 11.92 16.59
CA LYS A 62 10.92 10.75 16.79
C LYS A 62 11.03 9.93 15.52
N THR A 63 12.09 9.15 15.41
CA THR A 63 12.16 8.08 14.42
C THR A 63 11.16 6.99 14.74
N LEU A 64 10.34 6.60 13.76
CA LEU A 64 9.34 5.54 13.84
C LEU A 64 9.81 4.28 13.11
N LYS A 65 9.31 3.11 13.52
CA LYS A 65 9.48 1.88 12.76
C LYS A 65 8.27 1.65 11.84
N VAL A 66 8.56 1.51 10.53
CA VAL A 66 7.58 1.08 9.52
C VAL A 66 8.09 -0.21 8.89
N GLY A 67 7.53 -1.33 9.29
CA GLY A 67 8.13 -2.62 8.97
C GLY A 67 9.56 -2.69 9.51
N LEU A 68 10.53 -2.87 8.63
CA LEU A 68 11.96 -2.88 8.96
C LEU A 68 12.66 -1.52 8.78
N TYR A 69 11.95 -0.53 8.23
CA TYR A 69 12.51 0.77 7.91
C TYR A 69 12.45 1.72 9.10
N ASP A 70 13.54 2.43 9.35
CA ASP A 70 13.60 3.54 10.30
C ASP A 70 13.17 4.83 9.59
N LEU A 71 11.96 5.31 9.89
CA LEU A 71 11.36 6.50 9.30
C LEU A 71 11.65 7.73 10.17
N PRO A 72 12.54 8.63 9.76
CA PRO A 72 12.84 9.84 10.53
C PRO A 72 11.63 10.76 10.68
N ALA A 73 11.69 11.66 11.67
CA ALA A 73 10.67 12.66 11.91
C ALA A 73 10.42 13.53 10.68
N GLY A 74 9.16 13.75 10.34
CA GLY A 74 8.74 14.57 9.19
C GLY A 74 9.01 13.98 7.82
N GLU A 75 9.50 12.73 7.74
CA GLU A 75 9.73 12.04 6.47
C GLU A 75 8.58 11.07 6.12
N GLY A 76 8.57 10.62 4.88
CA GLY A 76 7.63 9.63 4.38
C GLY A 76 8.32 8.43 3.74
N VAL A 77 7.66 7.26 3.80
CA VAL A 77 8.12 6.01 3.19
C VAL A 77 6.96 5.28 2.53
N SER A 78 7.17 4.79 1.31
CA SER A 78 6.25 3.87 0.66
C SER A 78 6.67 2.41 0.89
N VAL A 79 5.68 1.51 0.93
CA VAL A 79 5.88 0.08 1.02
C VAL A 79 4.95 -0.62 0.05
N GLY A 80 5.50 -1.34 -0.90
CA GLY A 80 4.76 -2.04 -1.94
C GLY A 80 5.23 -3.47 -2.15
N CYS A 81 4.39 -4.28 -2.81
CA CYS A 81 4.74 -5.64 -3.19
C CYS A 81 4.88 -5.74 -4.72
N TYR A 82 6.01 -6.24 -5.18
CA TYR A 82 6.38 -6.24 -6.61
C TYR A 82 6.65 -7.62 -7.17
N ALA A 83 6.36 -7.79 -8.47
CA ALA A 83 6.73 -8.96 -9.26
C ALA A 83 8.22 -8.93 -9.63
N ALA A 84 8.80 -10.10 -9.89
CA ALA A 84 10.22 -10.25 -10.23
C ALA A 84 10.67 -9.51 -11.49
N SER A 85 9.75 -9.27 -12.42
CA SER A 85 10.03 -8.55 -13.67
C SER A 85 10.24 -7.04 -13.48
N ARG A 86 10.00 -6.51 -12.29
CA ARG A 86 9.97 -5.07 -12.02
C ARG A 86 10.96 -4.60 -10.95
N ALA A 87 11.73 -5.53 -10.40
CA ALA A 87 12.72 -5.21 -9.39
C ALA A 87 13.72 -6.38 -9.26
N ASP A 88 14.54 -6.37 -8.22
CA ASP A 88 15.47 -7.46 -7.90
C ASP A 88 14.73 -8.70 -7.34
N GLY A 89 13.75 -9.22 -8.10
CA GLY A 89 12.93 -10.38 -7.74
C GLY A 89 11.60 -10.04 -7.03
N TYR A 90 10.80 -11.05 -6.72
CA TYR A 90 9.53 -10.89 -6.00
C TYR A 90 9.73 -10.37 -4.59
N GLY A 91 8.80 -9.55 -4.09
CA GLY A 91 8.77 -9.27 -2.68
C GLY A 91 8.29 -7.88 -2.30
N ILE A 92 8.53 -7.56 -1.04
CA ILE A 92 8.16 -6.29 -0.41
C ILE A 92 9.35 -5.33 -0.55
N TYR A 93 9.04 -4.13 -1.03
CA TYR A 93 10.01 -3.07 -1.25
C TYR A 93 9.59 -1.80 -0.55
N TYR A 94 10.59 -1.00 -0.17
CA TYR A 94 10.43 0.33 0.41
C TYR A 94 10.97 1.36 -0.57
N ASN A 95 10.24 2.46 -0.74
CA ASN A 95 10.58 3.63 -1.56
C ASN A 95 10.71 3.40 -3.08
N VAL A 96 10.21 2.29 -3.63
CA VAL A 96 10.13 2.15 -5.10
C VAL A 96 9.21 3.21 -5.68
N GLU A 97 8.09 3.49 -5.03
CA GLU A 97 7.13 4.51 -5.47
C GLU A 97 7.71 5.93 -5.37
N ALA A 98 8.64 6.17 -4.46
CA ALA A 98 9.39 7.43 -4.39
C ALA A 98 10.24 7.65 -5.65
N HIS A 99 11.01 6.62 -6.04
CA HIS A 99 11.80 6.64 -7.28
C HIS A 99 10.91 6.90 -8.50
N CYS A 100 9.74 6.28 -8.52
CA CYS A 100 8.80 6.39 -9.63
C CYS A 100 8.09 7.73 -9.67
N ALA A 101 7.67 8.25 -8.51
CA ALA A 101 7.05 9.56 -8.40
C ALA A 101 7.98 10.68 -8.90
N ASN A 102 9.29 10.54 -8.66
CA ASN A 102 10.29 11.45 -9.18
C ASN A 102 10.41 11.39 -10.70
N LYS A 103 10.36 10.18 -11.27
CA LYS A 103 10.54 9.96 -12.73
C LYS A 103 9.27 10.27 -13.54
N TYR A 104 8.07 9.93 -13.01
CA TYR A 104 6.81 9.95 -13.74
C TYR A 104 5.74 10.86 -13.12
N GLY A 105 6.00 11.45 -11.96
CA GLY A 105 5.03 12.21 -11.19
C GLY A 105 4.04 11.33 -10.41
N GLN A 106 3.07 11.98 -9.78
CA GLN A 106 2.06 11.32 -8.90
C GLN A 106 0.63 11.46 -9.46
N SER A 107 0.49 11.76 -10.74
CA SER A 107 -0.83 11.86 -11.38
C SER A 107 -1.51 10.49 -11.46
N GLY A 108 -2.84 10.46 -11.29
CA GLY A 108 -3.62 9.22 -11.35
C GLY A 108 -3.63 8.39 -10.07
N TRP A 109 -3.00 8.85 -8.99
CA TRP A 109 -3.08 8.19 -7.69
C TRP A 109 -4.42 8.49 -7.02
N CYS A 110 -5.04 7.46 -6.45
CA CYS A 110 -6.24 7.58 -5.62
C CYS A 110 -5.94 7.00 -4.25
N SER A 111 -6.28 7.72 -3.18
CA SER A 111 -5.96 7.29 -1.82
C SER A 111 -7.06 7.59 -0.81
N ILE A 112 -7.09 6.81 0.25
CA ILE A 112 -7.66 7.14 1.55
C ILE A 112 -6.55 7.14 2.58
N SER A 113 -6.75 7.85 3.70
CA SER A 113 -5.75 7.94 4.78
C SER A 113 -6.38 7.77 6.14
N GLU A 114 -5.58 7.33 7.11
CA GLU A 114 -5.91 7.18 8.52
C GLU A 114 -4.77 7.68 9.38
N ASP A 115 -5.09 8.44 10.42
CA ASP A 115 -4.15 8.87 11.44
C ASP A 115 -3.94 7.73 12.44
N LEU A 116 -2.68 7.35 12.65
CA LEU A 116 -2.32 6.19 13.44
C LEU A 116 -1.77 6.59 14.81
N THR A 117 -2.25 5.90 15.82
CA THR A 117 -1.59 5.86 17.13
C THR A 117 -0.37 4.94 17.08
N GLU A 118 0.45 4.95 18.14
CA GLU A 118 1.62 4.07 18.22
C GLU A 118 1.23 2.59 18.21
N SER A 119 0.10 2.23 18.86
CA SER A 119 -0.41 0.87 18.87
C SER A 119 -0.86 0.40 17.47
N GLN A 120 -1.48 1.29 16.69
CA GLN A 120 -1.88 1.00 15.31
C GLN A 120 -0.65 0.91 14.38
N LEU A 121 0.35 1.79 14.54
CA LEU A 121 1.59 1.72 13.78
C LEU A 121 2.35 0.40 14.03
N ARG A 122 2.35 -0.10 15.26
CA ARG A 122 2.89 -1.44 15.55
C ARG A 122 2.16 -2.54 14.79
N LYS A 123 0.81 -2.50 14.72
CA LYS A 123 0.02 -3.46 13.91
C LYS A 123 0.40 -3.40 12.43
N ALA A 124 0.58 -2.18 11.89
CA ALA A 124 1.05 -2.00 10.50
C ALA A 124 2.43 -2.61 10.29
N THR A 125 3.37 -2.31 11.19
CA THR A 125 4.74 -2.84 11.18
C THR A 125 4.74 -4.38 11.22
N ASP A 126 3.98 -4.97 12.13
CA ASP A 126 3.84 -6.43 12.23
C ASP A 126 3.20 -7.03 10.97
N ALA A 127 2.21 -6.35 10.41
CA ALA A 127 1.55 -6.80 9.17
C ALA A 127 2.54 -6.82 8.00
N ILE A 128 3.41 -5.81 7.88
CA ILE A 128 4.44 -5.71 6.83
C ILE A 128 5.51 -6.80 7.02
N ILE A 129 6.11 -6.90 8.21
CA ILE A 129 7.19 -7.85 8.49
C ILE A 129 6.72 -9.30 8.29
N ASN A 130 5.47 -9.59 8.65
CA ASN A 130 4.88 -10.92 8.54
C ASN A 130 4.14 -11.17 7.23
N ALA A 131 4.11 -10.21 6.32
CA ALA A 131 3.47 -10.41 5.03
C ALA A 131 4.18 -11.48 4.20
N ARG A 132 3.45 -12.09 3.27
CA ARG A 132 4.02 -13.01 2.31
C ARG A 132 5.01 -12.27 1.41
N ASN A 133 6.27 -12.68 1.47
CA ASN A 133 7.34 -12.12 0.65
C ASN A 133 7.39 -12.81 -0.73
N GLY A 134 6.33 -12.67 -1.51
CA GLY A 134 6.16 -13.26 -2.84
C GLY A 134 5.05 -12.55 -3.59
N TRP A 135 5.02 -12.73 -4.89
CA TRP A 135 3.99 -12.16 -5.76
C TRP A 135 3.44 -13.24 -6.70
N ASP A 136 2.12 -13.33 -6.81
CA ASP A 136 1.40 -14.10 -7.82
C ASP A 136 0.07 -13.39 -8.15
N PHE A 137 -0.76 -14.04 -8.98
CA PHE A 137 -2.00 -13.44 -9.43
C PHE A 137 -3.01 -13.11 -8.33
N ILE A 138 -3.03 -13.89 -7.24
CA ILE A 138 -3.93 -13.69 -6.09
C ILE A 138 -3.25 -12.82 -5.03
N PHE A 139 -1.99 -13.13 -4.71
CA PHE A 139 -1.18 -12.43 -3.72
C PHE A 139 -0.31 -11.36 -4.42
N ASN A 140 -0.97 -10.31 -4.89
CA ASN A 140 -0.38 -9.21 -5.63
C ASN A 140 -0.21 -7.96 -4.77
N CYS A 141 0.16 -6.85 -5.40
CA CYS A 141 0.35 -5.56 -4.74
C CYS A 141 -0.90 -5.07 -3.98
N MET A 142 -2.09 -5.25 -4.58
CA MET A 142 -3.35 -4.84 -3.95
C MET A 142 -3.68 -5.72 -2.73
N TYR A 143 -3.45 -7.04 -2.82
CA TYR A 143 -3.60 -7.93 -1.68
C TYR A 143 -2.71 -7.48 -0.51
N PHE A 144 -1.44 -7.21 -0.78
CA PHE A 144 -0.50 -6.73 0.24
C PHE A 144 -0.98 -5.42 0.87
N ALA A 145 -1.24 -4.40 0.04
CA ALA A 145 -1.63 -3.08 0.53
C ALA A 145 -2.92 -3.11 1.36
N PHE A 146 -3.95 -3.82 0.88
CA PHE A 146 -5.23 -3.92 1.56
C PHE A 146 -5.15 -4.78 2.84
N GLN A 147 -4.30 -5.82 2.87
CA GLN A 147 -4.07 -6.59 4.10
C GLN A 147 -3.38 -5.76 5.19
N VAL A 148 -2.37 -4.96 4.82
CA VAL A 148 -1.72 -4.05 5.78
C VAL A 148 -2.74 -3.02 6.29
N TRP A 149 -3.49 -2.38 5.39
CA TRP A 149 -4.53 -1.42 5.75
C TRP A 149 -5.55 -2.04 6.72
N ASN A 150 -6.18 -3.14 6.34
CA ASN A 150 -7.23 -3.78 7.13
C ASN A 150 -6.75 -4.22 8.52
N LYS A 151 -5.54 -4.80 8.62
CA LYS A 151 -4.97 -5.21 9.91
C LYS A 151 -4.65 -4.03 10.82
N THR A 152 -4.32 -2.90 10.25
CA THR A 152 -3.97 -1.68 10.98
C THR A 152 -5.20 -0.94 11.47
N THR A 153 -6.16 -0.73 10.58
CA THR A 153 -7.33 0.14 10.81
C THR A 153 -8.55 -0.63 11.31
N GLY A 154 -8.59 -1.94 11.11
CA GLY A 154 -9.80 -2.75 11.35
C GLY A 154 -10.83 -2.64 10.22
N ASP A 155 -10.50 -1.96 9.13
CA ASP A 155 -11.34 -1.86 7.94
C ASP A 155 -11.38 -3.18 7.16
N ASN A 156 -12.17 -3.24 6.09
CA ASN A 156 -12.41 -4.44 5.31
C ASN A 156 -12.34 -4.19 3.80
N LEU A 157 -11.26 -3.55 3.33
CA LEU A 157 -10.99 -3.47 1.90
C LEU A 157 -10.85 -4.89 1.32
N VAL A 158 -11.57 -5.14 0.24
CA VAL A 158 -11.55 -6.45 -0.43
C VAL A 158 -10.49 -6.45 -1.51
N SER A 159 -9.49 -7.31 -1.35
CA SER A 159 -8.48 -7.52 -2.36
C SER A 159 -9.07 -8.32 -3.53
N LEU A 160 -9.33 -7.64 -4.62
CA LEU A 160 -9.82 -8.22 -5.86
C LEU A 160 -8.66 -8.31 -6.86
N ILE A 161 -8.78 -9.24 -7.82
CA ILE A 161 -7.73 -9.48 -8.81
C ILE A 161 -7.51 -8.26 -9.74
N PHE A 162 -8.55 -7.44 -9.90
CA PHE A 162 -8.53 -6.30 -10.81
C PHE A 162 -8.29 -4.99 -10.06
N PRO A 163 -7.17 -4.29 -10.29
CA PRO A 163 -6.80 -3.05 -9.60
C PRO A 163 -7.83 -1.92 -9.70
N PHE A 164 -8.57 -1.81 -10.82
CA PHE A 164 -9.62 -0.80 -10.96
C PHE A 164 -10.75 -0.95 -9.94
N LEU A 165 -11.01 -2.19 -9.46
CA LEU A 165 -11.99 -2.43 -8.39
C LEU A 165 -11.45 -1.95 -7.03
N GLY A 166 -10.15 -1.99 -6.84
CA GLY A 166 -9.49 -1.39 -5.68
C GLY A 166 -9.70 0.13 -5.66
N GLU A 167 -9.41 0.82 -6.77
CA GLU A 167 -9.64 2.27 -6.87
C GLU A 167 -11.11 2.63 -6.64
N LEU A 168 -12.04 1.87 -7.22
CA LEU A 168 -13.46 2.09 -6.99
C LEU A 168 -13.83 1.99 -5.50
N GLN A 169 -13.30 1.01 -4.77
CA GLN A 169 -13.50 0.91 -3.33
C GLN A 169 -12.97 2.13 -2.58
N LEU A 170 -11.75 2.61 -2.93
CA LEU A 170 -11.21 3.83 -2.32
C LEU A 170 -12.09 5.05 -2.61
N LYS A 171 -12.53 5.24 -3.85
CA LYS A 171 -13.44 6.33 -4.23
C LYS A 171 -14.77 6.29 -3.48
N MET A 172 -15.36 5.12 -3.30
CA MET A 172 -16.59 4.94 -2.52
C MET A 172 -16.42 5.29 -1.02
N ARG A 173 -15.20 5.24 -0.51
CA ARG A 173 -14.82 5.66 0.85
C ARG A 173 -14.33 7.10 0.97
N GLY A 174 -14.63 7.92 -0.03
CA GLY A 174 -14.21 9.31 -0.06
C GLY A 174 -12.76 9.51 -0.50
N GLY A 175 -12.19 8.52 -1.16
CA GLY A 175 -10.83 8.58 -1.69
C GLY A 175 -10.62 9.78 -2.61
N ARG A 176 -9.48 10.44 -2.41
CA ARG A 176 -9.07 11.63 -3.15
C ARG A 176 -8.04 11.27 -4.21
N SER A 177 -8.15 11.92 -5.36
CA SER A 177 -7.16 11.81 -6.42
C SER A 177 -5.98 12.74 -6.15
N GLY A 178 -4.76 12.28 -6.47
CA GLY A 178 -3.55 13.09 -6.52
C GLY A 178 -3.04 13.58 -5.17
N PRO A 179 -3.02 12.77 -4.08
CA PRO A 179 -2.31 13.19 -2.88
C PRO A 179 -0.84 13.39 -3.25
N LYS A 180 -0.29 14.54 -2.87
CA LYS A 180 1.13 14.80 -3.06
C LYS A 180 1.90 14.17 -1.91
N MET A 181 2.61 13.08 -2.19
CA MET A 181 3.47 12.40 -1.23
C MET A 181 4.85 13.05 -1.21
N TYR A 182 5.41 13.21 -0.03
CA TYR A 182 6.77 13.69 0.16
C TYR A 182 7.69 12.52 0.52
N PHE A 183 8.76 12.35 -0.26
CA PHE A 183 9.76 11.31 -0.07
C PHE A 183 11.12 11.97 0.13
N ALA A 184 11.60 12.03 1.37
CA ALA A 184 12.87 12.67 1.68
C ALA A 184 14.08 11.88 1.18
N ARG A 185 13.94 10.55 1.01
CA ARG A 185 15.01 9.62 0.64
C ARG A 185 14.62 8.79 -0.59
N GLU A 186 14.22 9.48 -1.65
CA GLU A 186 13.76 8.88 -2.90
C GLU A 186 14.81 8.03 -3.63
N ASP A 187 16.09 8.20 -3.30
CA ASP A 187 17.21 7.44 -3.81
C ASP A 187 17.52 6.17 -3.01
N GLN A 188 16.92 6.00 -1.83
CA GLN A 188 17.13 4.88 -0.93
C GLN A 188 16.00 3.87 -1.06
N VAL A 189 16.17 2.89 -1.94
CA VAL A 189 15.24 1.79 -2.13
C VAL A 189 15.77 0.53 -1.48
N TYR A 190 14.90 -0.12 -0.69
CA TYR A 190 15.24 -1.35 0.01
C TYR A 190 14.28 -2.47 -0.35
N ARG A 191 14.78 -3.71 -0.31
CA ARG A 191 13.97 -4.92 -0.39
C ARG A 191 13.99 -5.65 0.93
N GLN A 192 12.80 -6.06 1.39
CA GLN A 192 12.69 -6.96 2.53
C GLN A 192 13.08 -8.39 2.12
N ARG A 193 14.01 -8.98 2.85
CA ARG A 193 14.37 -10.39 2.77
C ARG A 193 13.88 -11.10 4.03
N GLY A 194 13.49 -12.35 3.90
CA GLY A 194 12.96 -13.12 5.02
C GLY A 194 11.56 -12.68 5.46
N LYS A 195 11.15 -13.14 6.64
CA LYS A 195 9.84 -12.92 7.23
C LYS A 195 9.90 -13.00 8.75
N GLY A 196 9.09 -12.22 9.47
CA GLY A 196 9.06 -12.23 10.93
C GLY A 196 10.40 -11.82 11.53
N SER A 197 10.84 -12.50 12.56
CA SER A 197 12.10 -12.20 13.27
C SER A 197 13.39 -12.41 12.45
N SER A 198 13.31 -13.14 11.34
CA SER A 198 14.43 -13.34 10.42
C SER A 198 14.44 -12.33 9.24
N ALA A 199 13.52 -11.37 9.23
CA ALA A 199 13.45 -10.38 8.17
C ALA A 199 14.55 -9.32 8.30
N TYR A 200 15.12 -8.90 7.16
CA TYR A 200 16.13 -7.84 7.08
C TYR A 200 15.99 -7.08 5.77
N LEU A 201 16.57 -5.87 5.67
CA LEU A 201 16.60 -5.06 4.47
C LEU A 201 17.90 -5.28 3.67
N THR A 202 17.77 -5.24 2.35
CA THR A 202 18.90 -5.15 1.42
C THR A 202 18.68 -3.95 0.51
N ASP A 203 19.77 -3.22 0.21
CA ASP A 203 19.74 -2.11 -0.75
C ASP A 203 19.41 -2.61 -2.15
N VAL A 204 18.66 -1.79 -2.89
CA VAL A 204 18.38 -2.02 -4.32
C VAL A 204 19.00 -0.89 -5.12
N SER A 205 19.90 -1.22 -6.04
CA SER A 205 20.60 -0.21 -6.84
C SER A 205 19.63 0.47 -7.82
N ARG A 206 19.83 1.77 -8.07
CA ARG A 206 19.09 2.53 -9.10
C ARG A 206 19.14 1.84 -10.47
N GLY A 207 20.30 1.36 -10.88
CA GLY A 207 20.45 0.68 -12.18
C GLY A 207 19.61 -0.59 -12.32
N THR A 208 19.24 -1.24 -11.20
CA THR A 208 18.29 -2.35 -11.19
C THR A 208 16.86 -1.86 -11.41
N LEU A 209 16.49 -0.78 -10.72
CA LEU A 209 15.15 -0.18 -10.85
C LEU A 209 14.92 0.42 -12.24
N ASP A 210 15.89 1.14 -12.79
CA ASP A 210 15.79 1.77 -14.12
C ASP A 210 15.61 0.75 -15.25
N LYS A 211 16.05 -0.50 -15.06
CA LYS A 211 15.84 -1.59 -16.02
C LYS A 211 14.48 -2.28 -15.84
N ALA A 212 13.90 -2.18 -14.65
CA ALA A 212 12.69 -2.90 -14.28
C ALA A 212 11.40 -2.08 -14.42
N ILE A 213 11.55 -0.76 -14.56
CA ILE A 213 10.50 0.24 -14.69
C ILE A 213 10.65 0.97 -16.02
#